data_85e6b859ebb794c789318aa80e93e516
#
_entry.id   85e6b859ebb794c789318aa80e93e516
#
_cell.length_a   1.000
_cell.length_b   1.000
_cell.length_c   1.000
_cell.angle_alpha   90.00
_cell.angle_beta   90.00
_cell.angle_gamma   90.00
#
_symmetry.space_group_name_H-M   'P 1'
#
loop_
_entity.id
_entity.type
_entity.pdbx_description
1 polymer ?
#
loop_
_entity_poly.entity_id
_entity_poly.type
_entity_poly.pdbx_seq_one_letter_code
_entity_poly.pdbx_strand_id
1 'polypeptide(L)'
;MNNAQSPEDLPKLFVEYWNQRRPDLMAALFEEDADFINVVGLWWNNRQDIFKAHDYGLKMIFKNSVLSIIKLKTKMLSQKSAVVHVKMKLEGQTPIAGEKGGTRRTVFTFIVRQDYEGIWWAVSAQNTDIVRGVETYITTEDGSLKPVDYRK
;
A
#
# COMPACT_ATOMS: atom_id res chain seq x y z
N MET A 1 -6.13 -16.95 -10.66
CA MET A 1 -5.45 -16.19 -9.61
C MET A 1 -4.13 -16.85 -9.30
N ASN A 2 -3.05 -16.09 -9.31
CA ASN A 2 -1.75 -16.58 -8.91
C ASN A 2 -1.59 -16.43 -7.40
N ASN A 3 -1.19 -17.52 -6.75
CA ASN A 3 -0.87 -17.48 -5.32
C ASN A 3 0.58 -17.04 -5.12
N ALA A 4 0.83 -16.30 -4.05
CA ALA A 4 2.18 -15.90 -3.69
C ALA A 4 2.99 -17.10 -3.21
N GLN A 5 4.13 -17.37 -3.86
CA GLN A 5 5.02 -18.47 -3.54
C GLN A 5 6.24 -18.03 -2.73
N SER A 6 6.43 -16.71 -2.61
CA SER A 6 7.48 -16.08 -1.81
C SER A 6 6.95 -14.80 -1.18
N PRO A 7 7.62 -14.28 -0.14
CA PRO A 7 7.22 -13.00 0.45
C PRO A 7 7.14 -11.85 -0.56
N GLU A 8 8.09 -11.80 -1.49
CA GLU A 8 8.20 -10.75 -2.50
C GLU A 8 7.06 -10.77 -3.52
N ASP A 9 6.43 -11.94 -3.71
CA ASP A 9 5.31 -12.05 -4.65
C ASP A 9 4.11 -11.21 -4.21
N LEU A 10 3.92 -11.00 -2.90
CA LEU A 10 2.76 -10.24 -2.41
C LEU A 10 2.73 -8.80 -2.94
N PRO A 11 3.77 -7.98 -2.76
CA PRO A 11 3.75 -6.64 -3.35
C PRO A 11 3.75 -6.68 -4.88
N LYS A 12 4.41 -7.65 -5.52
CA LYS A 12 4.41 -7.76 -6.98
C LYS A 12 3.02 -8.07 -7.53
N LEU A 13 2.31 -9.02 -6.92
CA LEU A 13 0.93 -9.34 -7.30
C LEU A 13 -0.03 -8.19 -6.97
N PHE A 14 0.18 -7.49 -5.86
CA PHE A 14 -0.61 -6.30 -5.52
C PHE A 14 -0.52 -5.25 -6.63
N VAL A 15 0.68 -4.95 -7.10
CA VAL A 15 0.91 -4.01 -8.21
C VAL A 15 0.29 -4.52 -9.51
N GLU A 16 0.48 -5.79 -9.83
CA GLU A 16 -0.10 -6.40 -11.02
C GLU A 16 -1.63 -6.27 -11.03
N TYR A 17 -2.27 -6.65 -9.92
CA TYR A 17 -3.73 -6.60 -9.82
C TYR A 17 -4.29 -5.17 -9.74
N TRP A 18 -3.55 -4.24 -9.15
CA TRP A 18 -3.86 -2.80 -9.24
C TRP A 18 -3.95 -2.37 -10.71
N ASN A 19 -2.90 -2.67 -11.48
CA ASN A 19 -2.82 -2.26 -12.89
C ASN A 19 -3.85 -2.97 -13.77
N GLN A 20 -4.29 -4.15 -13.38
CA GLN A 20 -5.38 -4.89 -14.04
C GLN A 20 -6.78 -4.42 -13.59
N ARG A 21 -6.87 -3.51 -12.62
CA ARG A 21 -8.15 -3.06 -12.04
C ARG A 21 -8.93 -4.22 -11.42
N ARG A 22 -8.21 -5.08 -10.68
CA ARG A 22 -8.78 -6.27 -10.03
C ARG A 22 -8.68 -6.16 -8.51
N PRO A 23 -9.51 -5.29 -7.87
CA PRO A 23 -9.49 -5.14 -6.42
C PRO A 23 -9.89 -6.43 -5.68
N ASP A 24 -10.66 -7.30 -6.32
CA ASP A 24 -10.99 -8.63 -5.82
C ASP A 24 -9.73 -9.49 -5.63
N LEU A 25 -8.84 -9.50 -6.61
CA LEU A 25 -7.58 -10.25 -6.54
C LEU A 25 -6.58 -9.59 -5.58
N MET A 26 -6.57 -8.24 -5.52
CA MET A 26 -5.75 -7.53 -4.54
C MET A 26 -6.14 -7.92 -3.12
N ALA A 27 -7.43 -7.88 -2.79
CA ALA A 27 -7.93 -8.24 -1.48
C ALA A 27 -7.68 -9.71 -1.15
N ALA A 28 -7.75 -10.58 -2.15
CA ALA A 28 -7.50 -12.02 -1.98
C ALA A 28 -6.05 -12.35 -1.59
N LEU A 29 -5.12 -11.41 -1.67
CA LEU A 29 -3.74 -11.57 -1.17
C LEU A 29 -3.67 -11.47 0.36
N PHE A 30 -4.71 -10.96 1.00
CA PHE A 30 -4.76 -10.69 2.43
C PHE A 30 -5.54 -11.78 3.17
N GLU A 31 -5.15 -12.04 4.41
CA GLU A 31 -5.94 -12.88 5.31
C GLU A 31 -7.31 -12.22 5.58
N GLU A 32 -8.30 -13.01 6.03
CA GLU A 32 -9.65 -12.51 6.28
C GLU A 32 -9.69 -11.39 7.31
N ASP A 33 -8.86 -11.48 8.35
CA ASP A 33 -8.77 -10.51 9.43
C ASP A 33 -7.55 -9.57 9.29
N ALA A 34 -7.01 -9.43 8.09
CA ALA A 34 -5.85 -8.58 7.85
C ALA A 34 -6.15 -7.11 8.08
N ASP A 35 -5.10 -6.38 8.45
CA ASP A 35 -5.14 -4.94 8.63
C ASP A 35 -4.50 -4.23 7.45
N PHE A 36 -5.06 -3.10 7.06
CA PHE A 36 -4.46 -2.22 6.07
C PHE A 36 -4.63 -0.76 6.52
N ILE A 37 -3.52 -0.04 6.64
CA ILE A 37 -3.52 1.37 7.01
C ILE A 37 -3.04 2.17 5.80
N ASN A 38 -3.86 3.11 5.33
CA ASN A 38 -3.52 3.89 4.15
C ASN A 38 -2.66 5.12 4.50
N VAL A 39 -2.31 5.91 3.47
CA VAL A 39 -1.38 7.04 3.59
C VAL A 39 -1.86 8.17 4.52
N VAL A 40 -3.15 8.24 4.82
CA VAL A 40 -3.72 9.25 5.73
C VAL A 40 -4.24 8.65 7.03
N GLY A 41 -3.94 7.38 7.29
CA GLY A 41 -4.28 6.72 8.54
C GLY A 41 -5.66 6.08 8.61
N LEU A 42 -6.37 5.94 7.49
CA LEU A 42 -7.57 5.11 7.46
C LEU A 42 -7.16 3.65 7.67
N TRP A 43 -7.82 3.00 8.60
CA TRP A 43 -7.49 1.65 9.01
C TRP A 43 -8.65 0.70 8.69
N TRP A 44 -8.42 -0.17 7.71
CA TRP A 44 -9.33 -1.25 7.36
C TRP A 44 -8.84 -2.53 8.03
N ASN A 45 -9.70 -3.19 8.77
CA ASN A 45 -9.31 -4.29 9.66
C ASN A 45 -9.86 -5.65 9.27
N ASN A 46 -10.24 -5.81 8.00
CA ASN A 46 -10.64 -7.08 7.42
C ASN A 46 -10.52 -7.02 5.90
N ARG A 47 -10.45 -8.20 5.28
CA ARG A 47 -10.33 -8.34 3.82
C ARG A 47 -11.46 -7.63 3.06
N GLN A 48 -12.69 -7.71 3.57
CA GLN A 48 -13.85 -7.14 2.89
C GLN A 48 -13.76 -5.61 2.79
N ASP A 49 -13.33 -4.95 3.86
CA ASP A 49 -13.16 -3.49 3.86
C ASP A 49 -11.96 -3.08 3.01
N ILE A 50 -10.89 -3.88 2.99
CA ILE A 50 -9.75 -3.67 2.07
C ILE A 50 -10.24 -3.74 0.61
N PHE A 51 -11.08 -4.73 0.28
CA PHE A 51 -11.69 -4.85 -1.04
C PHE A 51 -12.51 -3.62 -1.40
N LYS A 52 -13.45 -3.23 -0.54
CA LYS A 52 -14.37 -2.09 -0.79
C LYS A 52 -13.60 -0.80 -1.05
N ALA A 53 -12.55 -0.53 -0.26
CA ALA A 53 -11.76 0.69 -0.39
C ALA A 53 -11.01 0.72 -1.72
N HIS A 54 -10.40 -0.39 -2.12
CA HIS A 54 -9.66 -0.46 -3.39
C HIS A 54 -10.59 -0.50 -4.60
N ASP A 55 -11.74 -1.18 -4.49
CA ASP A 55 -12.77 -1.17 -5.54
C ASP A 55 -13.25 0.25 -5.82
N TYR A 56 -13.58 0.99 -4.78
CA TYR A 56 -13.99 2.39 -4.91
C TYR A 56 -12.88 3.26 -5.49
N GLY A 57 -11.66 3.16 -4.93
CA GLY A 57 -10.54 3.98 -5.39
C GLY A 57 -10.17 3.74 -6.86
N LEU A 58 -10.17 2.48 -7.29
CA LEU A 58 -9.84 2.12 -8.68
C LEU A 58 -10.94 2.52 -9.67
N LYS A 59 -12.18 2.68 -9.23
CA LYS A 59 -13.27 3.22 -10.06
C LYS A 59 -13.25 4.74 -10.14
N MET A 60 -12.68 5.42 -9.18
CA MET A 60 -12.71 6.88 -9.04
C MET A 60 -11.34 7.51 -9.30
N ILE A 61 -10.65 7.92 -8.25
CA ILE A 61 -9.42 8.71 -8.36
C ILE A 61 -8.26 7.95 -9.03
N PHE A 62 -8.24 6.63 -8.93
CA PHE A 62 -7.15 5.79 -9.45
C PHE A 62 -7.51 5.03 -10.73
N LYS A 63 -8.63 5.35 -11.36
CA LYS A 63 -9.13 4.60 -12.54
C LYS A 63 -8.14 4.55 -13.71
N ASN A 64 -7.32 5.57 -13.88
CA ASN A 64 -6.32 5.67 -14.96
C ASN A 64 -4.88 5.58 -14.43
N SER A 65 -4.71 5.20 -13.16
CA SER A 65 -3.40 5.18 -12.54
C SER A 65 -2.58 3.95 -12.92
N VAL A 66 -1.27 4.11 -12.85
CA VAL A 66 -0.30 3.03 -13.02
C VAL A 66 0.59 2.99 -11.78
N LEU A 67 0.68 1.83 -11.16
CA LEU A 67 1.51 1.57 -10.00
C LEU A 67 2.74 0.77 -10.43
N SER A 68 3.91 1.13 -9.93
CA SER A 68 5.16 0.41 -10.22
C SER A 68 6.04 0.31 -8.98
N ILE A 69 6.86 -0.74 -8.92
CA ILE A 69 7.83 -0.95 -7.85
C ILE A 69 9.14 -0.27 -8.21
N ILE A 70 9.69 0.54 -7.29
CA ILE A 70 11.01 1.17 -7.45
C ILE A 70 12.07 0.35 -6.73
N LYS A 71 11.77 -0.13 -5.50
CA LYS A 71 12.71 -0.86 -4.65
C LYS A 71 11.93 -1.78 -3.73
N LEU A 72 12.50 -2.95 -3.46
CA LEU A 72 11.91 -3.96 -2.59
C LEU A 72 13.01 -4.53 -1.68
N LYS A 73 12.68 -4.69 -0.40
CA LYS A 73 13.59 -5.31 0.57
C LYS A 73 12.81 -6.26 1.46
N THR A 74 13.25 -7.50 1.52
CA THR A 74 12.65 -8.54 2.36
C THR A 74 13.54 -8.82 3.57
N LYS A 75 12.91 -8.97 4.73
CA LYS A 75 13.54 -9.42 5.95
C LYS A 75 12.77 -10.61 6.49
N MET A 76 13.38 -11.79 6.47
CA MET A 76 12.77 -12.98 7.07
C MET A 76 12.81 -12.86 8.59
N LEU A 77 11.67 -13.11 9.25
CA LEU A 77 11.55 -13.15 10.71
C LEU A 77 11.64 -14.59 11.21
N SER A 78 11.16 -15.52 10.41
CA SER A 78 11.23 -16.95 10.62
C SER A 78 11.22 -17.63 9.26
N GLN A 79 11.15 -18.95 9.20
CA GLN A 79 11.02 -19.67 7.94
C GLN A 79 9.68 -19.40 7.25
N LYS A 80 8.66 -18.95 8.03
CA LYS A 80 7.28 -18.77 7.54
C LYS A 80 6.73 -17.37 7.78
N SER A 81 7.57 -16.40 8.10
CA SER A 81 7.13 -15.01 8.28
C SER A 81 8.21 -14.03 7.84
N ALA A 82 7.77 -12.91 7.30
CA ALA A 82 8.68 -11.89 6.79
C ALA A 82 8.06 -10.50 6.85
N VAL A 83 8.93 -9.50 6.80
CA VAL A 83 8.57 -8.10 6.53
C VAL A 83 9.09 -7.77 5.14
N VAL A 84 8.24 -7.17 4.31
CA VAL A 84 8.63 -6.70 2.99
C VAL A 84 8.38 -5.20 2.91
N HIS A 85 9.44 -4.42 2.77
CA HIS A 85 9.35 -2.99 2.49
C HIS A 85 9.42 -2.76 0.99
N VAL A 86 8.53 -1.93 0.47
CA VAL A 86 8.44 -1.68 -0.97
C VAL A 86 8.25 -0.20 -1.23
N LYS A 87 9.18 0.39 -1.97
CA LYS A 87 8.99 1.74 -2.50
C LYS A 87 8.25 1.63 -3.83
N MET A 88 7.16 2.37 -3.95
CA MET A 88 6.31 2.36 -5.14
C MET A 88 6.15 3.77 -5.72
N LYS A 89 5.87 3.81 -7.02
CA LYS A 89 5.53 5.03 -7.74
C LYS A 89 4.13 4.88 -8.31
N LEU A 90 3.29 5.89 -8.09
CA LEU A 90 1.94 5.98 -8.62
C LEU A 90 1.84 7.19 -9.54
N GLU A 91 1.35 6.98 -10.75
CA GLU A 91 1.12 8.02 -11.74
C GLU A 91 -0.32 7.94 -12.25
N GLY A 92 -0.84 9.05 -12.77
CA GLY A 92 -2.13 9.06 -13.44
C GLY A 92 -3.34 9.14 -12.53
N GLN A 93 -3.21 9.74 -11.34
CA GLN A 93 -4.38 10.06 -10.52
C GLN A 93 -5.33 10.98 -11.30
N THR A 94 -6.63 10.69 -11.22
CA THR A 94 -7.65 11.52 -11.86
C THR A 94 -7.72 12.88 -11.16
N PRO A 95 -7.74 14.00 -11.92
CA PRO A 95 -7.93 15.33 -11.33
C PRO A 95 -9.22 15.39 -10.50
N ILE A 96 -9.14 16.00 -9.33
CA ILE A 96 -10.29 16.16 -8.43
C ILE A 96 -10.19 17.53 -7.75
N ALA A 97 -11.34 18.19 -7.53
CA ALA A 97 -11.43 19.49 -6.88
C ALA A 97 -10.52 20.56 -7.52
N GLY A 98 -10.34 20.51 -8.85
CA GLY A 98 -9.48 21.45 -9.59
C GLY A 98 -8.00 21.12 -9.55
N GLU A 99 -7.59 20.11 -8.79
CA GLU A 99 -6.19 19.69 -8.66
C GLU A 99 -5.88 18.53 -9.59
N LYS A 100 -4.75 18.61 -10.30
CA LYS A 100 -4.21 17.50 -11.10
C LYS A 100 -3.27 16.68 -10.21
N GLY A 101 -3.42 15.35 -10.25
CA GLY A 101 -2.50 14.47 -9.56
C GLY A 101 -1.13 14.46 -10.24
N GLY A 102 -0.08 14.64 -9.44
CA GLY A 102 1.30 14.43 -9.88
C GLY A 102 1.77 13.00 -9.61
N THR A 103 3.05 12.77 -9.79
CA THR A 103 3.68 11.51 -9.41
C THR A 103 3.73 11.42 -7.88
N ARG A 104 3.19 10.33 -7.34
CA ARG A 104 3.24 10.03 -5.91
C ARG A 104 4.23 8.88 -5.68
N ARG A 105 5.06 9.03 -4.67
CA ARG A 105 5.94 7.95 -4.20
C ARG A 105 5.58 7.58 -2.79
N THR A 106 5.52 6.28 -2.53
CA THR A 106 5.12 5.75 -1.22
C THR A 106 6.07 4.64 -0.79
N VAL A 107 6.08 4.36 0.51
CA VAL A 107 6.69 3.15 1.06
C VAL A 107 5.59 2.32 1.70
N PHE A 108 5.49 1.08 1.26
CA PHE A 108 4.65 0.06 1.89
C PHE A 108 5.49 -0.80 2.82
N THR A 109 4.89 -1.19 3.93
CA THR A 109 5.35 -2.30 4.75
C THR A 109 4.31 -3.39 4.69
N PHE A 110 4.70 -4.58 4.21
CA PHE A 110 3.87 -5.78 4.26
C PHE A 110 4.41 -6.71 5.34
N ILE A 111 3.54 -7.19 6.22
CA ILE A 111 3.83 -8.29 7.12
C ILE A 111 3.17 -9.52 6.51
N VAL A 112 3.95 -10.56 6.27
CA VAL A 112 3.50 -11.72 5.50
C VAL A 112 3.84 -13.02 6.20
N ARG A 113 3.01 -14.04 6.00
CA ARG A 113 3.28 -15.38 6.51
C ARG A 113 2.83 -16.47 5.55
N GLN A 114 3.46 -17.62 5.66
CA GLN A 114 3.21 -18.81 4.85
C GLN A 114 2.26 -19.76 5.58
N ASP A 115 1.29 -20.30 4.86
CA ASP A 115 0.37 -21.30 5.37
C ASP A 115 0.91 -22.73 5.20
N TYR A 116 0.10 -23.73 5.55
CA TYR A 116 0.47 -25.15 5.48
C TYR A 116 0.69 -25.64 4.04
N GLU A 117 0.09 -24.96 3.06
CA GLU A 117 0.21 -25.31 1.65
C GLU A 117 1.38 -24.61 0.96
N GLY A 118 2.14 -23.82 1.72
CA GLY A 118 3.28 -23.07 1.20
C GLY A 118 2.90 -21.72 0.55
N ILE A 119 1.66 -21.30 0.70
CA ILE A 119 1.17 -20.04 0.13
C ILE A 119 1.40 -18.91 1.12
N TRP A 120 1.92 -17.78 0.61
CA TRP A 120 2.14 -16.58 1.41
C TRP A 120 0.93 -15.66 1.37
N TRP A 121 0.60 -15.08 2.53
CA TRP A 121 -0.52 -14.18 2.75
C TRP A 121 -0.05 -12.90 3.40
N ALA A 122 -0.67 -11.77 3.04
CA ALA A 122 -0.47 -10.53 3.77
C ALA A 122 -1.33 -10.55 5.04
N VAL A 123 -0.67 -10.39 6.17
CA VAL A 123 -1.31 -10.27 7.50
C VAL A 123 -1.65 -8.83 7.79
N SER A 124 -0.78 -7.93 7.37
CA SER A 124 -0.94 -6.49 7.58
C SER A 124 -0.16 -5.74 6.51
N ALA A 125 -0.66 -4.58 6.12
CA ALA A 125 0.06 -3.66 5.27
C ALA A 125 -0.16 -2.23 5.74
N GLN A 126 0.87 -1.40 5.58
CA GLN A 126 0.78 0.02 5.84
C GLN A 126 1.48 0.78 4.73
N ASN A 127 0.83 1.86 4.29
CA ASN A 127 1.33 2.70 3.23
C ASN A 127 1.57 4.10 3.78
N THR A 128 2.68 4.73 3.39
CA THR A 128 2.97 6.11 3.77
C THR A 128 3.56 6.85 2.57
N ASP A 129 3.23 8.14 2.45
CA ASP A 129 3.79 8.99 1.41
C ASP A 129 5.25 9.33 1.70
N ILE A 130 6.08 9.35 0.65
CA ILE A 130 7.42 9.92 0.70
C ILE A 130 7.30 11.41 0.43
N VAL A 131 7.61 12.22 1.44
CA VAL A 131 7.56 13.69 1.34
C VAL A 131 8.99 14.20 1.43
N ARG A 132 9.49 14.72 0.29
CA ARG A 132 10.88 15.17 0.19
C ARG A 132 11.09 16.50 0.95
N GLY A 133 12.27 16.65 1.56
CA GLY A 133 12.70 17.90 2.19
C GLY A 133 12.04 18.16 3.53
N VAL A 134 11.40 17.15 4.14
CA VAL A 134 10.79 17.28 5.46
C VAL A 134 11.24 16.11 6.36
N GLU A 135 11.24 16.38 7.66
CA GLU A 135 11.54 15.38 8.69
C GLU A 135 10.27 14.89 9.38
N THR A 136 9.32 15.80 9.62
CA THR A 136 8.11 15.49 10.35
C THR A 136 7.02 16.52 10.05
N TYR A 137 5.92 16.39 10.74
CA TYR A 137 4.83 17.36 10.73
C TYR A 137 4.71 18.00 12.11
N ILE A 138 4.33 19.28 12.14
CA ILE A 138 3.80 19.91 13.34
C ILE A 138 2.29 19.95 13.19
N THR A 139 1.57 19.49 14.21
CA THR A 139 0.13 19.66 14.28
C THR A 139 -0.14 21.07 14.76
N THR A 140 -0.83 21.86 13.95
CA THR A 140 -1.20 23.24 14.29
C THR A 140 -2.41 23.27 15.24
N GLU A 141 -2.70 24.44 15.82
CA GLU A 141 -3.83 24.59 16.75
C GLU A 141 -5.18 24.24 16.12
N ASP A 142 -5.34 24.45 14.80
CA ASP A 142 -6.55 24.07 14.08
C ASP A 142 -6.60 22.59 13.67
N GLY A 143 -5.60 21.79 14.07
CA GLY A 143 -5.53 20.37 13.78
C GLY A 143 -4.93 20.02 12.42
N SER A 144 -4.49 21.00 11.62
CA SER A 144 -3.82 20.70 10.36
C SER A 144 -2.37 20.26 10.56
N LEU A 145 -1.83 19.53 9.57
CA LEU A 145 -0.45 19.05 9.58
C LEU A 145 0.41 19.95 8.70
N LYS A 146 1.45 20.53 9.27
CA LYS A 146 2.42 21.35 8.55
C LYS A 146 3.76 20.62 8.45
N PRO A 147 4.25 20.32 7.22
CA PRO A 147 5.56 19.66 7.07
C PRO A 147 6.69 20.59 7.52
N VAL A 148 7.64 20.04 8.24
CA VAL A 148 8.80 20.81 8.72
C VAL A 148 10.08 19.99 8.61
N ASP A 149 11.18 20.68 8.39
CA ASP A 149 12.54 20.13 8.47
C ASP A 149 13.27 20.88 9.58
N TYR A 150 13.45 20.22 10.73
CA TYR A 150 14.08 20.81 11.90
C TYR A 150 15.58 20.55 11.98
N ARG A 151 16.17 19.92 10.95
CA ARG A 151 17.63 19.67 10.87
C ARG A 151 18.42 20.90 10.43
N LYS A 152 17.72 21.94 9.99
CA LYS A 152 18.33 23.21 9.53
C LYS A 152 18.40 24.21 10.64
#